data_17d3e510642cd7d55cbd9e100a408e6d
#
_entry.id   17d3e510642cd7d55cbd9e100a408e6d
#
_cell.length_a   1.000
_cell.length_b   1.000
_cell.length_c   1.000
_cell.angle_alpha   90.00
_cell.angle_beta   90.00
_cell.angle_gamma   90.00
#
_symmetry.space_group_name_H-M   'P 1'
#
loop_
_entity.id
_entity.type
_entity.pdbx_description
1 polymer ?
#
loop_
_entity_poly.entity_id
_entity_poly.type
_entity_poly.pdbx_seq_one_letter_code
_entity_poly.pdbx_strand_id
1 'polypeptide(L)'
;MKKRMLLSWIVFWMLIVSTWAQGLLVTGIVKDKETRKALANVNVSVEGSNIGTVTNTDGVFSLKVSQEELGRGVIVSHLGYQNVFLTSDVLNSSSKRPTIWMTPTSFTLDMVNVYGGNPLELVEKALQKIPQNYAAHDHLFSAFYRETIQKRKRYIGISEAVLDAYKTDYKMRDISHDRVQILRGRRLQSQKSSDTLAVKIAGGPNLPVFLDVVKNGDDLLDVNTLHCYRFAMQISMSIDDRMQYVVAFEPRVVLDYPLYRGMLYIDQKTLSITRAEFQLDMSDEEKSARFILRK
;
A
#
# COMPACT_ATOMS: atom_id res chain seq x y z
N MET A 1 39.86 -44.67 18.10
CA MET A 1 38.59 -44.95 17.41
C MET A 1 37.40 -44.24 18.06
N LYS A 2 37.18 -44.24 19.37
CA LYS A 2 36.02 -43.63 20.04
C LYS A 2 35.83 -42.11 19.79
N LYS A 3 36.88 -41.30 19.70
CA LYS A 3 36.78 -39.84 19.44
C LYS A 3 36.34 -39.49 18.01
N ARG A 4 36.68 -40.34 17.02
CA ARG A 4 36.24 -40.16 15.63
C ARG A 4 34.78 -40.48 15.43
N MET A 5 34.25 -41.49 16.14
CA MET A 5 32.83 -41.86 16.14
C MET A 5 31.98 -40.76 16.79
N LEU A 6 32.43 -40.16 17.89
CA LEU A 6 31.69 -39.05 18.55
C LEU A 6 31.58 -37.81 17.64
N LEU A 7 32.68 -37.48 16.95
CA LEU A 7 32.65 -36.37 15.99
C LEU A 7 31.71 -36.59 14.81
N SER A 8 31.64 -37.84 14.29
CA SER A 8 30.73 -38.23 13.23
C SER A 8 29.25 -38.13 13.65
N TRP A 9 28.94 -38.48 14.92
CA TRP A 9 27.59 -38.34 15.46
C TRP A 9 27.17 -36.91 15.67
N ILE A 10 28.06 -36.02 16.10
CA ILE A 10 27.81 -34.57 16.26
C ILE A 10 27.56 -33.89 14.88
N VAL A 11 28.34 -34.24 13.86
CA VAL A 11 28.15 -33.73 12.50
C VAL A 11 26.83 -34.24 11.89
N PHE A 12 26.46 -35.50 12.15
CA PHE A 12 25.19 -36.08 11.70
C PHE A 12 23.99 -35.37 12.35
N TRP A 13 24.06 -35.04 13.64
CA TRP A 13 23.03 -34.28 14.35
C TRP A 13 22.93 -32.81 13.88
N MET A 14 24.05 -32.17 13.54
CA MET A 14 24.06 -30.82 12.96
C MET A 14 23.39 -30.73 11.58
N LEU A 15 23.46 -31.78 10.79
CA LEU A 15 22.82 -31.82 9.45
C LEU A 15 21.29 -31.98 9.53
N ILE A 16 20.75 -32.50 10.63
CA ILE A 16 19.28 -32.69 10.79
C ILE A 16 18.58 -31.38 11.18
N VAL A 17 19.28 -30.42 11.80
CA VAL A 17 18.67 -29.17 12.28
C VAL A 17 18.43 -28.15 11.14
N SER A 18 18.99 -28.37 9.95
CA SER A 18 18.95 -27.38 8.85
C SER A 18 17.69 -27.43 7.97
N THR A 19 16.73 -28.31 8.23
CA THR A 19 15.60 -28.58 7.29
C THR A 19 14.30 -27.85 7.62
N TRP A 20 14.24 -27.01 8.64
CA TRP A 20 12.96 -26.44 9.11
C TRP A 20 12.65 -25.03 8.64
N ALA A 21 13.44 -24.46 7.72
CA ALA A 21 13.25 -23.08 7.24
C ALA A 21 12.70 -22.98 5.81
N GLN A 22 11.96 -23.98 5.32
CA GLN A 22 11.30 -23.87 4.01
C GLN A 22 10.01 -23.07 4.14
N GLY A 23 10.07 -21.77 3.80
CA GLY A 23 8.87 -20.96 3.69
C GLY A 23 7.98 -21.46 2.54
N LEU A 24 6.70 -21.69 2.85
CA LEU A 24 5.68 -22.04 1.88
C LEU A 24 5.32 -20.81 1.03
N LEU A 25 5.19 -20.97 -0.29
CA LEU A 25 4.73 -19.94 -1.19
C LEU A 25 3.25 -20.13 -1.50
N VAL A 26 2.41 -19.32 -0.88
CA VAL A 26 0.97 -19.27 -1.14
C VAL A 26 0.70 -18.33 -2.29
N THR A 27 -0.02 -18.79 -3.31
CA THR A 27 -0.39 -17.98 -4.47
C THR A 27 -1.89 -18.07 -4.71
N GLY A 28 -2.50 -16.99 -5.17
CA GLY A 28 -3.92 -16.94 -5.51
C GLY A 28 -4.26 -15.84 -6.48
N ILE A 29 -5.52 -15.80 -6.89
CA ILE A 29 -6.09 -14.75 -7.74
C ILE A 29 -7.31 -14.19 -7.02
N VAL A 30 -7.39 -12.88 -6.87
CA VAL A 30 -8.54 -12.19 -6.28
C VAL A 30 -9.36 -11.56 -7.38
N LYS A 31 -10.68 -11.80 -7.34
CA LYS A 31 -11.63 -11.30 -8.33
C LYS A 31 -12.88 -10.74 -7.66
N ASP A 32 -13.46 -9.76 -8.29
CA ASP A 32 -14.79 -9.26 -7.99
C ASP A 32 -15.85 -10.33 -8.30
N LYS A 33 -16.74 -10.58 -7.35
CA LYS A 33 -17.76 -11.63 -7.46
C LYS A 33 -18.84 -11.31 -8.49
N GLU A 34 -19.18 -10.03 -8.68
CA GLU A 34 -20.22 -9.57 -9.59
C GLU A 34 -19.68 -9.38 -11.00
N THR A 35 -18.61 -8.60 -11.15
CA THR A 35 -18.07 -8.24 -12.47
C THR A 35 -17.12 -9.29 -13.04
N ARG A 36 -16.67 -10.25 -12.22
CA ARG A 36 -15.66 -11.29 -12.54
C ARG A 36 -14.29 -10.73 -12.92
N LYS A 37 -14.07 -9.43 -12.78
CA LYS A 37 -12.80 -8.78 -13.08
C LYS A 37 -11.78 -9.05 -11.99
N ALA A 38 -10.50 -9.06 -12.37
CA ALA A 38 -9.39 -9.13 -11.44
C ALA A 38 -9.32 -7.85 -10.57
N LEU A 39 -9.05 -8.02 -9.28
CA LEU A 39 -8.89 -6.91 -8.34
C LEU A 39 -7.40 -6.68 -8.04
N ALA A 40 -6.90 -5.52 -8.43
CA ALA A 40 -5.56 -5.06 -8.12
C ALA A 40 -5.51 -4.39 -6.73
N ASN A 41 -4.32 -4.36 -6.12
CA ASN A 41 -4.06 -3.69 -4.83
C ASN A 41 -4.91 -4.22 -3.66
N VAL A 42 -5.40 -5.44 -3.76
CA VAL A 42 -6.05 -6.13 -2.64
C VAL A 42 -4.99 -6.52 -1.63
N ASN A 43 -5.18 -6.16 -0.37
CA ASN A 43 -4.31 -6.56 0.71
C ASN A 43 -4.55 -8.04 1.06
N VAL A 44 -3.47 -8.80 1.23
CA VAL A 44 -3.49 -10.22 1.61
C VAL A 44 -2.50 -10.38 2.74
N SER A 45 -2.97 -10.57 3.96
CA SER A 45 -2.13 -10.59 5.17
C SER A 45 -2.44 -11.79 6.06
N VAL A 46 -1.44 -12.29 6.75
CA VAL A 46 -1.63 -13.31 7.80
C VAL A 46 -2.25 -12.65 9.01
N GLU A 47 -3.32 -13.26 9.55
CA GLU A 47 -4.03 -12.72 10.70
C GLU A 47 -3.11 -12.52 11.91
N GLY A 48 -3.19 -11.33 12.53
CA GLY A 48 -2.40 -10.97 13.72
C GLY A 48 -0.89 -10.91 13.48
N SER A 49 -0.45 -10.69 12.23
CA SER A 49 0.98 -10.57 11.89
C SER A 49 1.26 -9.42 10.92
N ASN A 50 2.54 -9.06 10.81
CA ASN A 50 3.01 -8.07 9.82
C ASN A 50 3.37 -8.70 8.46
N ILE A 51 2.96 -9.95 8.22
CA ILE A 51 3.28 -10.68 7.01
C ILE A 51 2.14 -10.51 6.02
N GLY A 52 2.42 -9.86 4.92
CA GLY A 52 1.41 -9.58 3.90
C GLY A 52 2.00 -9.32 2.53
N THR A 53 1.13 -9.21 1.57
CA THR A 53 1.40 -8.81 0.19
C THR A 53 0.15 -8.14 -0.38
N VAL A 54 0.24 -7.62 -1.60
CA VAL A 54 -0.93 -7.11 -2.33
C VAL A 54 -1.04 -7.76 -3.70
N THR A 55 -2.25 -7.81 -4.27
CA THR A 55 -2.44 -8.31 -5.62
C THR A 55 -1.88 -7.36 -6.68
N ASN A 56 -1.41 -7.91 -7.78
CA ASN A 56 -1.00 -7.15 -8.97
C ASN A 56 -2.23 -6.76 -9.82
N THR A 57 -2.01 -6.13 -10.99
CA THR A 57 -3.08 -5.72 -11.92
C THR A 57 -3.91 -6.89 -12.46
N ASP A 58 -3.38 -8.11 -12.43
CA ASP A 58 -4.09 -9.32 -12.84
C ASP A 58 -4.81 -10.00 -11.66
N GLY A 59 -4.84 -9.33 -10.49
CA GLY A 59 -5.40 -9.85 -9.25
C GLY A 59 -4.58 -10.95 -8.60
N VAL A 60 -3.37 -11.23 -9.08
CA VAL A 60 -2.52 -12.31 -8.58
C VAL A 60 -1.69 -11.83 -7.39
N PHE A 61 -1.63 -12.65 -6.34
CA PHE A 61 -0.70 -12.45 -5.23
C PHE A 61 0.22 -13.66 -5.04
N SER A 62 1.32 -13.41 -4.34
CA SER A 62 2.25 -14.43 -3.86
C SER A 62 2.72 -14.04 -2.46
N LEU A 63 2.40 -14.88 -1.49
CA LEU A 63 2.70 -14.67 -0.07
C LEU A 63 3.62 -15.78 0.41
N LYS A 64 4.80 -15.44 0.93
CA LYS A 64 5.72 -16.41 1.52
C LYS A 64 5.52 -16.42 3.03
N VAL A 65 5.14 -17.58 3.55
CA VAL A 65 4.81 -17.79 4.97
C VAL A 65 5.44 -19.09 5.49
N SER A 66 5.63 -19.18 6.79
CA SER A 66 5.90 -20.47 7.44
C SER A 66 4.60 -21.25 7.61
N GLN A 67 4.71 -22.56 7.90
CA GLN A 67 3.54 -23.39 8.18
C GLN A 67 2.79 -22.92 9.44
N GLU A 68 3.50 -22.43 10.44
CA GLU A 68 2.92 -21.88 11.67
C GLU A 68 2.12 -20.60 11.38
N GLU A 69 2.68 -19.69 10.60
CA GLU A 69 2.02 -18.44 10.18
C GLU A 69 0.76 -18.72 9.37
N LEU A 70 0.82 -19.70 8.46
CA LEU A 70 -0.35 -20.10 7.66
C LEU A 70 -1.47 -20.67 8.53
N GLY A 71 -1.14 -21.31 9.64
CA GLY A 71 -2.10 -21.83 10.62
C GLY A 71 -3.01 -20.78 11.24
N ARG A 72 -2.58 -19.51 11.25
CA ARG A 72 -3.40 -18.38 11.74
C ARG A 72 -4.49 -17.96 10.76
N GLY A 73 -4.39 -18.35 9.50
CA GLY A 73 -5.26 -17.91 8.42
C GLY A 73 -4.81 -16.63 7.74
N VAL A 74 -5.45 -16.33 6.64
CA VAL A 74 -5.12 -15.17 5.78
C VAL A 74 -6.36 -14.32 5.58
N ILE A 75 -6.23 -13.03 5.85
CA ILE A 75 -7.25 -12.01 5.59
C ILE A 75 -7.00 -11.39 4.23
N VAL A 76 -8.03 -11.35 3.40
CA VAL A 76 -8.04 -10.66 2.11
C VAL A 76 -8.98 -9.47 2.23
N SER A 77 -8.44 -8.27 2.12
CA SER A 77 -9.19 -7.01 2.29
C SER A 77 -8.96 -6.06 1.14
N HIS A 78 -10.00 -5.37 0.73
CA HIS A 78 -9.95 -4.33 -0.30
C HIS A 78 -11.02 -3.29 -0.06
N LEU A 79 -10.68 -2.05 -0.40
CA LEU A 79 -11.59 -0.92 -0.27
C LEU A 79 -12.88 -1.15 -1.07
N GLY A 80 -14.02 -1.00 -0.42
CA GLY A 80 -15.34 -1.21 -1.06
C GLY A 80 -15.76 -2.67 -1.17
N TYR A 81 -15.08 -3.60 -0.48
CA TYR A 81 -15.38 -5.03 -0.47
C TYR A 81 -15.46 -5.58 0.95
N GLN A 82 -16.22 -6.64 1.11
CA GLN A 82 -16.23 -7.42 2.35
C GLN A 82 -14.91 -8.16 2.51
N ASN A 83 -14.36 -8.17 3.72
CA ASN A 83 -13.16 -8.94 4.04
C ASN A 83 -13.44 -10.44 3.89
N VAL A 84 -12.47 -11.16 3.34
CA VAL A 84 -12.53 -12.61 3.18
C VAL A 84 -11.45 -13.23 4.06
N PHE A 85 -11.86 -14.13 4.96
CA PHE A 85 -10.93 -14.93 5.77
C PHE A 85 -10.71 -16.29 5.10
N LEU A 86 -9.46 -16.69 4.92
CA LEU A 86 -9.04 -17.95 4.32
C LEU A 86 -8.32 -18.80 5.35
N THR A 87 -8.81 -20.01 5.57
CA THR A 87 -8.12 -20.97 6.42
C THR A 87 -6.96 -21.63 5.67
N SER A 88 -6.02 -22.19 6.41
CA SER A 88 -4.88 -22.94 5.86
C SER A 88 -5.30 -24.07 4.91
N ASP A 89 -6.43 -24.72 5.17
CA ASP A 89 -6.92 -25.83 4.35
C ASP A 89 -7.31 -25.40 2.94
N VAL A 90 -7.93 -24.22 2.81
CA VAL A 90 -8.28 -23.64 1.50
C VAL A 90 -7.03 -23.30 0.69
N LEU A 91 -5.99 -22.84 1.37
CA LEU A 91 -4.74 -22.44 0.73
C LEU A 91 -3.81 -23.61 0.40
N ASN A 92 -3.86 -24.69 1.18
CA ASN A 92 -3.08 -25.91 0.97
C ASN A 92 -3.74 -26.91 0.01
N SER A 93 -5.07 -26.91 -0.08
CA SER A 93 -5.83 -27.92 -0.84
C SER A 93 -5.78 -27.75 -2.36
N SER A 94 -5.23 -26.65 -2.85
CA SER A 94 -5.25 -26.32 -4.27
C SER A 94 -3.91 -26.62 -4.93
N SER A 95 -3.81 -27.70 -5.68
CA SER A 95 -2.76 -27.90 -6.68
C SER A 95 -2.76 -26.83 -7.79
N LYS A 96 -3.80 -26.00 -7.85
CA LYS A 96 -3.97 -24.85 -8.74
C LYS A 96 -4.18 -23.59 -7.87
N ARG A 97 -3.75 -22.44 -8.38
CA ARG A 97 -3.97 -21.13 -7.73
C ARG A 97 -5.45 -20.95 -7.40
N PRO A 98 -5.85 -20.85 -6.12
CA PRO A 98 -7.24 -20.61 -5.77
C PRO A 98 -7.72 -19.26 -6.27
N THR A 99 -8.96 -19.18 -6.71
CA THR A 99 -9.62 -17.91 -7.00
C THR A 99 -10.44 -17.49 -5.79
N ILE A 100 -10.11 -16.33 -5.25
CA ILE A 100 -10.78 -15.72 -4.11
C ILE A 100 -11.77 -14.68 -4.65
N TRP A 101 -13.04 -14.87 -4.30
CA TRP A 101 -14.10 -13.98 -4.73
C TRP A 101 -14.41 -12.97 -3.62
N MET A 102 -14.24 -11.69 -3.91
CA MET A 102 -14.63 -10.63 -2.99
C MET A 102 -16.00 -10.09 -3.40
N THR A 103 -16.88 -9.98 -2.42
CA THR A 103 -18.20 -9.40 -2.61
C THR A 103 -18.11 -7.89 -2.41
N PRO A 104 -18.52 -7.08 -3.40
CA PRO A 104 -18.62 -5.64 -3.19
C PRO A 104 -19.49 -5.36 -1.97
N THR A 105 -19.10 -4.40 -1.17
CA THR A 105 -19.95 -3.90 -0.10
C THR A 105 -21.04 -3.06 -0.77
N SER A 106 -22.23 -3.64 -0.94
CA SER A 106 -23.39 -2.87 -1.35
C SER A 106 -23.80 -1.96 -0.20
N PHE A 107 -23.51 -0.68 -0.33
CA PHE A 107 -24.15 0.30 0.54
C PHE A 107 -25.59 0.43 0.07
N THR A 108 -26.56 0.08 0.91
CA THR A 108 -27.93 0.50 0.75
C THR A 108 -27.91 2.03 0.63
N LEU A 109 -28.56 2.56 -0.40
CA LEU A 109 -28.68 3.99 -0.69
C LEU A 109 -29.26 4.81 0.50
N ASP A 110 -29.74 4.16 1.55
CA ASP A 110 -30.36 4.77 2.72
C ASP A 110 -29.39 5.52 3.64
N MET A 111 -28.06 5.43 3.41
CA MET A 111 -27.06 6.16 4.19
C MET A 111 -25.94 6.75 3.34
N VAL A 112 -26.24 7.25 2.14
CA VAL A 112 -25.33 8.17 1.47
C VAL A 112 -25.42 9.49 2.21
N ASN A 113 -24.65 9.65 3.28
CA ASN A 113 -24.40 10.95 3.87
C ASN A 113 -23.58 11.75 2.85
N VAL A 114 -24.28 12.39 1.93
CA VAL A 114 -23.68 13.35 1.01
C VAL A 114 -23.26 14.53 1.88
N TYR A 115 -21.97 14.80 1.91
CA TYR A 115 -21.51 16.04 2.55
C TYR A 115 -22.18 17.22 1.83
N GLY A 116 -23.09 17.89 2.51
CA GLY A 116 -23.87 19.01 1.93
C GLY A 116 -23.10 20.33 1.85
N GLY A 117 -21.80 20.35 2.22
CA GLY A 117 -20.95 21.54 2.24
C GLY A 117 -19.95 21.59 1.08
N ASN A 118 -19.11 22.62 1.11
CA ASN A 118 -18.02 22.79 0.17
C ASN A 118 -16.93 21.73 0.38
N PRO A 119 -16.54 20.93 -0.64
CA PRO A 119 -15.48 19.92 -0.50
C PRO A 119 -14.12 20.50 -0.04
N LEU A 120 -13.78 21.71 -0.45
CA LEU A 120 -12.57 22.39 0.03
C LEU A 120 -12.61 22.61 1.55
N GLU A 121 -13.74 23.11 2.10
CA GLU A 121 -13.89 23.28 3.53
C GLU A 121 -13.78 21.97 4.32
N LEU A 122 -14.22 20.85 3.74
CA LEU A 122 -14.05 19.53 4.33
C LEU A 122 -12.57 19.16 4.45
N VAL A 123 -11.79 19.38 3.39
CA VAL A 123 -10.34 19.14 3.38
C VAL A 123 -9.65 20.06 4.38
N GLU A 124 -9.97 21.34 4.42
CA GLU A 124 -9.42 22.29 5.39
C GLU A 124 -9.71 21.86 6.84
N LYS A 125 -10.94 21.45 7.14
CA LYS A 125 -11.31 20.91 8.45
C LYS A 125 -10.52 19.64 8.80
N ALA A 126 -10.30 18.76 7.84
CA ALA A 126 -9.50 17.56 8.06
C ALA A 126 -8.05 17.90 8.39
N LEU A 127 -7.45 18.87 7.68
CA LEU A 127 -6.09 19.35 7.94
C LEU A 127 -5.97 20.02 9.32
N GLN A 128 -6.96 20.82 9.74
CA GLN A 128 -6.99 21.45 11.05
C GLN A 128 -7.07 20.43 12.19
N LYS A 129 -7.63 19.25 11.94
CA LYS A 129 -7.73 18.17 12.92
C LYS A 129 -6.52 17.24 12.99
N ILE A 130 -5.50 17.45 12.19
CA ILE A 130 -4.27 16.63 12.23
C ILE A 130 -3.70 16.51 13.65
N PRO A 131 -3.50 17.58 14.42
CA PRO A 131 -2.95 17.47 15.79
C PRO A 131 -3.77 16.64 16.75
N GLN A 132 -5.06 16.43 16.46
CA GLN A 132 -6.01 15.68 17.29
C GLN A 132 -6.15 14.23 16.84
N ASN A 133 -6.00 13.97 15.54
CA ASN A 133 -6.30 12.68 14.93
C ASN A 133 -5.05 11.79 14.78
N TYR A 134 -3.85 12.36 14.86
CA TYR A 134 -2.60 11.62 14.63
C TYR A 134 -1.70 11.69 15.85
N ALA A 135 -0.69 10.83 15.88
CA ALA A 135 0.22 10.70 17.01
C ALA A 135 0.89 12.04 17.37
N ALA A 136 0.78 12.41 18.66
CA ALA A 136 1.40 13.59 19.22
C ALA A 136 2.77 13.30 19.86
N HIS A 137 3.36 12.15 19.56
CA HIS A 137 4.67 11.69 20.01
C HIS A 137 5.30 10.80 18.96
N ASP A 138 6.59 10.59 19.08
CA ASP A 138 7.32 9.70 18.19
C ASP A 138 6.79 8.27 18.31
N HIS A 139 6.69 7.58 17.20
CA HIS A 139 6.15 6.23 17.15
C HIS A 139 6.76 5.40 16.03
N LEU A 140 6.66 4.09 16.19
CA LEU A 140 7.08 3.10 15.23
C LEU A 140 5.87 2.34 14.73
N PHE A 141 5.76 2.12 13.42
CA PHE A 141 4.76 1.23 12.85
C PHE A 141 5.36 0.36 11.74
N SER A 142 4.83 -0.84 11.59
CA SER A 142 5.21 -1.71 10.50
C SER A 142 4.40 -1.39 9.25
N ALA A 143 5.07 -1.37 8.11
CA ALA A 143 4.48 -1.04 6.83
C ALA A 143 4.92 -2.01 5.73
N PHE A 144 4.08 -2.14 4.72
CA PHE A 144 4.41 -2.85 3.49
C PHE A 144 4.64 -1.84 2.37
N TYR A 145 5.80 -1.94 1.75
CA TYR A 145 6.19 -1.15 0.58
C TYR A 145 6.17 -2.01 -0.67
N ARG A 146 5.61 -1.48 -1.75
CA ARG A 146 5.72 -2.05 -3.09
C ARG A 146 5.95 -0.96 -4.12
N GLU A 147 6.96 -1.16 -4.93
CA GLU A 147 7.24 -0.40 -6.15
C GLU A 147 7.10 -1.32 -7.34
N THR A 148 6.36 -0.90 -8.36
CA THR A 148 6.23 -1.64 -9.61
C THR A 148 6.59 -0.73 -10.79
N ILE A 149 7.34 -1.30 -11.72
CA ILE A 149 7.72 -0.62 -12.95
C ILE A 149 7.14 -1.40 -14.11
N GLN A 150 6.36 -0.73 -14.93
CA GLN A 150 5.71 -1.34 -16.09
C GLN A 150 6.18 -0.68 -17.39
N LYS A 151 6.33 -1.49 -18.42
CA LYS A 151 6.56 -1.07 -19.80
C LYS A 151 5.56 -1.80 -20.70
N ARG A 152 4.69 -1.06 -21.40
CA ARG A 152 3.66 -1.63 -22.29
C ARG A 152 2.83 -2.73 -21.59
N LYS A 153 2.28 -2.42 -20.39
CA LYS A 153 1.48 -3.34 -19.55
C LYS A 153 2.21 -4.58 -19.02
N ARG A 154 3.53 -4.68 -19.18
CA ARG A 154 4.33 -5.77 -18.63
C ARG A 154 5.19 -5.25 -17.47
N TYR A 155 5.22 -5.97 -16.36
CA TYR A 155 6.12 -5.66 -15.25
C TYR A 155 7.56 -5.92 -15.67
N ILE A 156 8.42 -4.91 -15.56
CA ILE A 156 9.85 -4.98 -15.77
C ILE A 156 10.66 -4.86 -14.49
N GLY A 157 10.03 -4.38 -13.42
CA GLY A 157 10.60 -4.32 -12.09
C GLY A 157 9.52 -4.38 -11.03
N ILE A 158 9.78 -5.12 -9.96
CA ILE A 158 8.97 -5.18 -8.74
C ILE A 158 9.94 -5.15 -7.58
N SER A 159 9.77 -4.19 -6.66
CA SER A 159 10.47 -4.13 -5.39
C SER A 159 9.44 -4.16 -4.28
N GLU A 160 9.62 -5.02 -3.30
CA GLU A 160 8.74 -5.14 -2.14
C GLU A 160 9.56 -5.20 -0.87
N ALA A 161 9.05 -4.60 0.19
CA ALA A 161 9.67 -4.67 1.50
C ALA A 161 8.63 -4.64 2.62
N VAL A 162 8.88 -5.41 3.67
CA VAL A 162 8.31 -5.19 4.99
C VAL A 162 9.30 -4.30 5.74
N LEU A 163 8.81 -3.24 6.31
CA LEU A 163 9.64 -2.23 6.94
C LEU A 163 9.01 -1.71 8.22
N ASP A 164 9.87 -1.23 9.10
CA ASP A 164 9.47 -0.41 10.22
C ASP A 164 9.72 1.06 9.87
N ALA A 165 8.69 1.88 10.03
CA ALA A 165 8.75 3.32 9.82
C ALA A 165 8.72 4.03 11.18
N TYR A 166 9.81 4.69 11.51
CA TYR A 166 9.89 5.61 12.63
C TYR A 166 9.39 6.97 12.16
N LYS A 167 8.37 7.48 12.81
CA LYS A 167 7.77 8.78 12.55
C LYS A 167 7.82 9.62 13.81
N THR A 168 8.28 10.85 13.68
CA THR A 168 8.15 11.86 14.73
C THR A 168 6.71 12.35 14.82
N ASP A 169 6.40 13.17 15.81
CA ASP A 169 5.03 13.65 16.02
C ASP A 169 4.46 14.37 14.78
N TYR A 170 3.14 14.33 14.61
CA TYR A 170 2.46 14.94 13.45
C TYR A 170 2.18 16.42 13.64
N LYS A 171 2.34 16.98 14.83
CA LYS A 171 2.07 18.41 15.10
C LYS A 171 3.08 19.31 14.39
N MET A 172 4.32 18.85 14.31
CA MET A 172 5.41 19.61 13.68
C MET A 172 5.29 19.66 12.15
N ARG A 173 4.55 18.73 11.53
CA ARG A 173 4.46 18.56 10.07
C ARG A 173 5.84 18.55 9.38
N ASP A 174 6.83 17.99 10.07
CA ASP A 174 8.20 17.87 9.63
C ASP A 174 8.58 16.40 9.46
N ILE A 175 9.11 16.05 8.30
CA ILE A 175 9.53 14.70 7.92
C ILE A 175 11.05 14.50 7.99
N SER A 176 11.83 15.51 8.36
CA SER A 176 13.30 15.49 8.32
C SER A 176 13.92 14.41 9.20
N HIS A 177 13.23 14.03 10.28
CA HIS A 177 13.65 13.02 11.24
C HIS A 177 12.97 11.66 11.04
N ASP A 178 12.03 11.55 10.11
CA ASP A 178 11.39 10.27 9.80
C ASP A 178 12.39 9.31 9.14
N ARG A 179 12.32 8.04 9.49
CA ARG A 179 13.28 7.00 9.04
C ARG A 179 12.57 5.71 8.73
N VAL A 180 13.15 4.95 7.81
CA VAL A 180 12.64 3.63 7.43
C VAL A 180 13.74 2.60 7.62
N GLN A 181 13.41 1.51 8.29
CA GLN A 181 14.25 0.33 8.42
C GLN A 181 13.61 -0.83 7.65
N ILE A 182 14.33 -1.36 6.66
CA ILE A 182 13.87 -2.53 5.91
C ILE A 182 14.16 -3.77 6.74
N LEU A 183 13.10 -4.52 7.11
CA LEU A 183 13.20 -5.78 7.82
C LEU A 183 13.41 -6.95 6.85
N ARG A 184 12.63 -6.98 5.78
CA ARG A 184 12.73 -7.98 4.70
C ARG A 184 12.37 -7.32 3.38
N GLY A 185 13.05 -7.71 2.30
CA GLY A 185 12.75 -7.20 0.98
C GLY A 185 13.03 -8.22 -0.10
N ARG A 186 12.35 -8.06 -1.22
CA ARG A 186 12.63 -8.79 -2.46
C ARG A 186 12.60 -7.85 -3.65
N ARG A 187 13.42 -8.15 -4.64
CA ARG A 187 13.43 -7.42 -5.89
C ARG A 187 13.43 -8.40 -7.06
N LEU A 188 12.53 -8.17 -8.00
CA LEU A 188 12.48 -8.86 -9.28
C LEU A 188 12.73 -7.82 -10.37
N GLN A 189 13.64 -8.11 -11.27
CA GLN A 189 13.97 -7.22 -12.36
C GLN A 189 14.05 -8.04 -13.65
N SER A 190 13.51 -7.50 -14.74
CA SER A 190 13.65 -8.10 -16.06
C SER A 190 15.13 -8.15 -16.46
N GLN A 191 15.56 -9.30 -17.00
CA GLN A 191 16.93 -9.49 -17.50
C GLN A 191 17.08 -9.09 -18.98
N LYS A 192 15.98 -8.66 -19.63
CA LYS A 192 16.03 -8.27 -21.04
C LYS A 192 16.71 -6.91 -21.20
N SER A 193 17.71 -6.83 -22.06
CA SER A 193 18.43 -5.58 -22.36
C SER A 193 17.51 -4.47 -22.89
N SER A 194 16.41 -4.84 -23.55
CA SER A 194 15.38 -3.89 -24.03
C SER A 194 14.52 -3.27 -22.92
N ASP A 195 14.62 -3.76 -21.69
CA ASP A 195 13.82 -3.32 -20.53
C ASP A 195 14.58 -2.29 -19.68
N THR A 196 15.52 -1.56 -20.27
CA THR A 196 16.16 -0.42 -19.62
C THR A 196 15.15 0.68 -19.35
N LEU A 197 15.25 1.25 -18.15
CA LEU A 197 14.46 2.43 -17.75
C LEU A 197 15.17 3.70 -18.21
N ALA A 198 14.47 4.54 -18.95
CA ALA A 198 14.95 5.87 -19.28
C ALA A 198 14.99 6.79 -18.05
N VAL A 199 14.09 6.54 -17.09
CA VAL A 199 13.94 7.32 -15.86
C VAL A 199 13.73 6.37 -14.69
N LYS A 200 14.40 6.63 -13.56
CA LYS A 200 14.20 5.94 -12.28
C LYS A 200 13.82 6.98 -11.23
N ILE A 201 12.70 6.78 -10.57
CA ILE A 201 12.36 7.59 -9.40
C ILE A 201 13.31 7.19 -8.27
N ALA A 202 14.03 8.17 -7.74
CA ALA A 202 14.88 7.97 -6.57
C ALA A 202 14.03 7.97 -5.30
N GLY A 203 14.43 7.22 -4.29
CA GLY A 203 13.76 7.22 -2.97
C GLY A 203 13.46 5.84 -2.41
N GLY A 204 13.03 4.89 -3.26
CA GLY A 204 12.71 3.54 -2.80
C GLY A 204 11.73 3.56 -1.61
N PRO A 205 11.96 2.75 -0.55
CA PRO A 205 11.07 2.68 0.61
C PRO A 205 10.94 3.98 1.43
N ASN A 206 11.83 4.96 1.24
CA ASN A 206 11.72 6.27 1.87
C ASN A 206 10.69 7.17 1.16
N LEU A 207 10.42 6.94 -0.13
CA LEU A 207 9.52 7.78 -0.91
C LEU A 207 8.12 7.91 -0.30
N PRO A 208 7.43 6.83 0.15
CA PRO A 208 6.13 6.95 0.81
C PRO A 208 6.16 7.77 2.10
N VAL A 209 7.29 7.82 2.80
CA VAL A 209 7.45 8.66 3.99
C VAL A 209 7.50 10.14 3.61
N PHE A 210 8.21 10.47 2.54
CA PHE A 210 8.22 11.83 1.99
C PHE A 210 6.87 12.25 1.40
N LEU A 211 6.13 11.30 0.83
CA LEU A 211 4.78 11.53 0.27
C LEU A 211 3.65 11.39 1.29
N ASP A 212 3.95 11.41 2.59
CA ASP A 212 2.93 11.42 3.64
C ASP A 212 2.16 12.75 3.61
N VAL A 213 1.01 12.73 2.96
CA VAL A 213 0.17 13.91 2.72
C VAL A 213 -0.33 14.60 3.99
N VAL A 214 -0.31 13.87 5.11
CA VAL A 214 -0.75 14.40 6.41
C VAL A 214 0.39 15.13 7.10
N LYS A 215 1.60 14.57 7.03
CA LYS A 215 2.76 15.08 7.75
C LYS A 215 3.58 16.07 6.91
N ASN A 216 3.79 15.75 5.63
CA ASN A 216 4.50 16.64 4.71
C ASN A 216 3.53 17.67 4.11
N GLY A 217 3.31 18.75 4.85
CA GLY A 217 2.38 19.80 4.44
C GLY A 217 2.84 20.66 3.30
N ASP A 218 4.12 20.63 2.96
CA ASP A 218 4.69 21.49 1.93
C ASP A 218 4.55 20.89 0.51
N ASP A 219 4.11 19.63 0.40
CA ASP A 219 4.10 18.92 -0.88
C ASP A 219 2.69 18.85 -1.50
N LEU A 220 1.77 18.04 -0.97
CA LEU A 220 0.48 17.78 -1.62
C LEU A 220 -0.69 18.60 -1.05
N LEU A 221 -0.76 18.74 0.26
CA LEU A 221 -1.86 19.42 0.96
C LEU A 221 -1.36 20.63 1.76
N ASP A 222 -0.50 21.45 1.15
CA ASP A 222 -0.15 22.75 1.71
C ASP A 222 -1.39 23.65 1.70
N VAL A 223 -1.73 24.19 2.86
CA VAL A 223 -2.88 25.10 3.04
C VAL A 223 -2.79 26.31 2.10
N ASN A 224 -1.56 26.78 1.81
CA ASN A 224 -1.33 27.91 0.93
C ASN A 224 -1.57 27.58 -0.55
N THR A 225 -1.53 26.30 -0.93
CA THR A 225 -1.71 25.83 -2.33
C THR A 225 -3.03 25.14 -2.59
N LEU A 226 -3.88 24.93 -1.57
CA LEU A 226 -5.20 24.30 -1.76
C LEU A 226 -6.04 25.03 -2.81
N HIS A 227 -5.92 26.35 -2.91
CA HIS A 227 -6.61 27.16 -3.93
C HIS A 227 -6.20 26.83 -5.37
N CYS A 228 -5.06 26.14 -5.56
CA CYS A 228 -4.60 25.67 -6.87
C CYS A 228 -5.35 24.43 -7.36
N TYR A 229 -6.18 23.82 -6.50
CA TYR A 229 -6.92 22.61 -6.79
C TYR A 229 -8.42 22.87 -6.88
N ARG A 230 -9.09 22.03 -7.65
CA ARG A 230 -10.54 21.84 -7.64
C ARG A 230 -10.84 20.57 -6.85
N PHE A 231 -11.77 20.67 -5.90
CA PHE A 231 -12.23 19.55 -5.10
C PHE A 231 -13.67 19.18 -5.48
N ALA A 232 -13.96 17.87 -5.54
CA ALA A 232 -15.29 17.36 -5.86
C ALA A 232 -15.62 16.14 -4.98
N MET A 233 -16.81 16.13 -4.39
CA MET A 233 -17.28 14.96 -3.64
C MET A 233 -17.51 13.79 -4.58
N GLN A 234 -17.13 12.62 -4.13
CA GLN A 234 -17.42 11.33 -4.74
C GLN A 234 -18.36 10.51 -3.84
N ILE A 235 -18.79 9.36 -4.32
CA ILE A 235 -19.61 8.45 -3.53
C ILE A 235 -18.83 8.02 -2.29
N SER A 236 -19.44 8.21 -1.11
CA SER A 236 -18.87 7.76 0.16
C SER A 236 -18.69 6.25 0.17
N MET A 237 -17.68 5.75 0.86
CA MET A 237 -17.44 4.31 0.96
C MET A 237 -16.94 3.93 2.36
N SER A 238 -16.99 2.63 2.69
CA SER A 238 -16.48 2.12 3.94
C SER A 238 -15.04 1.62 3.79
N ILE A 239 -14.21 1.91 4.78
CA ILE A 239 -12.89 1.32 4.99
C ILE A 239 -12.89 0.76 6.41
N ASP A 240 -12.66 -0.55 6.57
CA ASP A 240 -12.63 -1.23 7.87
C ASP A 240 -13.85 -0.86 8.74
N ASP A 241 -15.07 -0.99 8.16
CA ASP A 241 -16.37 -0.67 8.78
C ASP A 241 -16.56 0.80 9.18
N ARG A 242 -15.73 1.70 8.73
CA ARG A 242 -15.82 3.13 8.96
C ARG A 242 -16.15 3.88 7.67
N MET A 243 -17.25 4.64 7.70
CA MET A 243 -17.66 5.44 6.54
C MET A 243 -16.69 6.59 6.28
N GLN A 244 -16.35 6.75 5.01
CA GLN A 244 -15.43 7.77 4.51
C GLN A 244 -16.15 8.73 3.56
N TYR A 245 -15.90 10.01 3.71
CA TYR A 245 -16.06 10.96 2.61
C TYR A 245 -14.93 10.73 1.60
N VAL A 246 -15.26 10.68 0.34
CA VAL A 246 -14.29 10.58 -0.76
C VAL A 246 -14.27 11.89 -1.51
N VAL A 247 -13.12 12.54 -1.54
CA VAL A 247 -12.91 13.83 -2.16
C VAL A 247 -11.90 13.69 -3.29
N ALA A 248 -12.35 13.84 -4.53
CA ALA A 248 -11.46 13.96 -5.68
C ALA A 248 -10.83 15.35 -5.70
N PHE A 249 -9.57 15.43 -6.09
CA PHE A 249 -8.85 16.69 -6.30
C PHE A 249 -8.08 16.67 -7.62
N GLU A 250 -8.06 17.78 -8.30
CA GLU A 250 -7.33 17.98 -9.55
C GLU A 250 -6.81 19.42 -9.66
N PRO A 251 -5.71 19.67 -10.39
CA PRO A 251 -5.21 20.99 -10.63
C PRO A 251 -6.26 21.87 -11.33
N ARG A 252 -6.39 23.10 -10.85
CA ARG A 252 -7.24 24.12 -11.45
C ARG A 252 -6.41 25.22 -12.13
N VAL A 253 -5.13 25.29 -11.79
CA VAL A 253 -4.16 26.24 -12.33
C VAL A 253 -2.97 25.50 -12.93
N VAL A 254 -2.28 26.17 -13.83
CA VAL A 254 -1.06 25.66 -14.47
C VAL A 254 0.12 26.39 -13.85
N LEU A 255 1.02 25.67 -13.17
CA LEU A 255 2.25 26.19 -12.59
C LEU A 255 3.48 25.72 -13.38
N ASP A 256 4.67 26.20 -13.04
CA ASP A 256 5.93 25.81 -13.68
C ASP A 256 6.38 24.37 -13.31
N TYR A 257 5.70 23.75 -12.34
CA TYR A 257 5.90 22.38 -11.92
C TYR A 257 4.56 21.63 -11.96
N PRO A 258 4.58 20.30 -12.14
CA PRO A 258 3.35 19.51 -12.15
C PRO A 258 2.75 19.42 -10.74
N LEU A 259 1.46 19.65 -10.66
CA LEU A 259 0.66 19.40 -9.46
C LEU A 259 0.18 17.93 -9.45
N TYR A 260 -0.47 17.52 -8.38
CA TYR A 260 -1.04 16.18 -8.24
C TYR A 260 -2.53 16.17 -8.55
N ARG A 261 -3.05 15.00 -8.92
CA ARG A 261 -4.49 14.71 -8.97
C ARG A 261 -4.77 13.41 -8.26
N GLY A 262 -5.95 13.23 -7.69
CA GLY A 262 -6.25 12.01 -6.97
C GLY A 262 -7.51 12.06 -6.12
N MET A 263 -7.53 11.24 -5.08
CA MET A 263 -8.63 11.11 -4.13
C MET A 263 -8.10 11.08 -2.69
N LEU A 264 -8.82 11.74 -1.81
CA LEU A 264 -8.64 11.70 -0.36
C LEU A 264 -9.82 10.96 0.26
N TYR A 265 -9.54 10.11 1.23
CA TYR A 265 -10.52 9.37 2.01
C TYR A 265 -10.49 9.91 3.44
N ILE A 266 -11.60 10.51 3.86
CA ILE A 266 -11.72 11.25 5.12
C ILE A 266 -12.78 10.58 5.97
N ASP A 267 -12.40 10.07 7.13
CA ASP A 267 -13.32 9.44 8.06
C ASP A 267 -14.45 10.40 8.49
N GLN A 268 -15.69 9.96 8.37
CA GLN A 268 -16.86 10.83 8.61
C GLN A 268 -17.00 11.28 10.05
N LYS A 269 -16.52 10.49 11.02
CA LYS A 269 -16.66 10.79 12.46
C LYS A 269 -15.52 11.67 12.98
N THR A 270 -14.30 11.33 12.62
CA THR A 270 -13.10 11.99 13.16
C THR A 270 -12.56 13.08 12.24
N LEU A 271 -12.88 13.05 10.96
CA LEU A 271 -12.29 13.83 9.88
C LEU A 271 -10.78 13.55 9.71
N SER A 272 -10.32 12.37 10.11
CA SER A 272 -8.94 11.94 9.78
C SER A 272 -8.84 11.53 8.33
N ILE A 273 -7.76 11.89 7.66
CA ILE A 273 -7.41 11.38 6.32
C ILE A 273 -6.86 9.97 6.51
N THR A 274 -7.61 8.96 6.13
CA THR A 274 -7.25 7.55 6.34
C THR A 274 -6.51 6.96 5.16
N ARG A 275 -6.71 7.54 3.96
CA ARG A 275 -6.07 7.10 2.72
C ARG A 275 -5.95 8.26 1.74
N ALA A 276 -4.90 8.24 0.93
CA ALA A 276 -4.74 9.12 -0.22
C ALA A 276 -4.28 8.32 -1.43
N GLU A 277 -4.89 8.56 -2.58
CA GLU A 277 -4.48 8.03 -3.88
C GLU A 277 -4.19 9.22 -4.79
N PHE A 278 -2.98 9.29 -5.32
CA PHE A 278 -2.62 10.44 -6.15
C PHE A 278 -1.51 10.11 -7.14
N GLN A 279 -1.45 10.90 -8.16
CA GLN A 279 -0.43 10.85 -9.20
C GLN A 279 -0.09 12.27 -9.66
N LEU A 280 1.11 12.45 -10.19
CA LEU A 280 1.47 13.72 -10.85
C LEU A 280 0.55 13.95 -12.06
N ASP A 281 0.09 15.18 -12.21
CA ASP A 281 -0.65 15.59 -13.39
C ASP A 281 0.32 15.82 -14.56
N MET A 282 0.39 14.81 -15.43
CA MET A 282 1.25 14.78 -16.61
C MET A 282 0.50 15.19 -17.89
N SER A 283 -0.61 15.91 -17.78
CA SER A 283 -1.42 16.34 -18.93
C SER A 283 -0.71 17.35 -19.84
N ASP A 284 0.24 18.10 -19.31
CA ASP A 284 1.14 18.97 -20.07
C ASP A 284 2.46 18.23 -20.35
N GLU A 285 2.64 17.75 -21.59
CA GLU A 285 3.81 16.96 -21.98
C GLU A 285 5.12 17.75 -21.89
N GLU A 286 5.11 19.04 -22.20
CA GLU A 286 6.32 19.85 -22.18
C GLU A 286 6.84 20.07 -20.74
N LYS A 287 5.95 20.37 -19.81
CA LYS A 287 6.28 20.50 -18.38
C LYS A 287 6.71 19.18 -17.77
N SER A 288 6.01 18.13 -18.12
CA SER A 288 6.33 16.78 -17.68
C SER A 288 7.72 16.35 -18.15
N ALA A 289 8.08 16.61 -19.39
CA ALA A 289 9.41 16.36 -19.92
C ALA A 289 10.49 17.16 -19.18
N ARG A 290 10.26 18.44 -18.91
CA ARG A 290 11.20 19.29 -18.14
C ARG A 290 11.39 18.79 -16.71
N PHE A 291 10.32 18.35 -16.04
CA PHE A 291 10.39 17.82 -14.69
C PHE A 291 11.18 16.51 -14.63
N ILE A 292 10.98 15.63 -15.62
CA ILE A 292 11.66 14.34 -15.72
C ILE A 292 13.14 14.50 -16.10
N LEU A 293 13.45 15.46 -16.98
CA LEU A 293 14.80 15.65 -17.52
C LEU A 293 15.72 16.53 -16.64
N ARG A 294 15.20 17.15 -15.59
CA ARG A 294 15.99 17.98 -14.65
C ARG A 294 16.78 17.21 -13.60
N LYS A 295 17.04 15.90 -13.82
CA LYS A 295 17.90 15.10 -12.95
C LYS A 295 19.13 14.60 -13.68
#